data_2aad52e465d7d422b6ad99553ab3c4ac
#
_entry.id   2aad52e465d7d422b6ad99553ab3c4ac
#
_cell.length_a   1.000
_cell.length_b   1.000
_cell.length_c   1.000
_cell.angle_alpha   90.00
_cell.angle_beta   90.00
_cell.angle_gamma   90.00
#
_symmetry.space_group_name_H-M   'P 1'
#
loop_
_entity.id
_entity.type
_entity.pdbx_description
1 polymer ?
#
loop_
_entity_poly.entity_id
_entity_poly.type
_entity_poly.pdbx_seq_one_letter_code
_entity_poly.pdbx_strand_id
1 'polypeptide(L)'
;MRATVVAPQRAAGGDSSSAFTYGYCTWWVARKRSIPWRGNAAQWWWNARAYGFAEGQAPQPGAIMVMGISGSSPEGHVGYVEAVNGNGSFTVSEMNWWGVPGGGWGRVDYRTVTSMRGILGFIY
;
A
#
# COMPACT_ATOMS: atom_id res chain seq x y z
N MET A 1 -28.07 20.91 -16.01
CA MET A 1 -26.75 20.51 -16.54
C MET A 1 -26.10 19.49 -15.64
N ARG A 2 -25.59 18.47 -16.21
CA ARG A 2 -24.96 17.41 -15.44
C ARG A 2 -23.46 17.66 -15.33
N ALA A 3 -22.94 17.61 -14.12
CA ALA A 3 -21.50 17.71 -13.90
C ALA A 3 -20.78 16.53 -14.53
N THR A 4 -19.65 16.79 -15.16
CA THR A 4 -18.78 15.72 -15.64
C THR A 4 -18.13 15.05 -14.45
N VAL A 5 -18.28 13.74 -14.37
CA VAL A 5 -17.61 12.93 -13.35
C VAL A 5 -16.32 12.39 -13.95
N VAL A 6 -15.21 12.77 -13.35
CA VAL A 6 -13.90 12.23 -13.72
C VAL A 6 -13.69 10.98 -12.91
N ALA A 7 -13.42 9.87 -13.59
CA ALA A 7 -13.12 8.61 -12.91
C ALA A 7 -11.89 8.77 -12.04
N PRO A 8 -11.90 8.23 -10.80
CA PRO A 8 -10.71 8.23 -9.95
C PRO A 8 -9.55 7.51 -10.64
N GLN A 9 -8.36 7.99 -10.40
CA GLN A 9 -7.17 7.32 -10.89
C GLN A 9 -7.00 5.97 -10.21
N ARG A 10 -6.45 5.05 -10.96
CA ARG A 10 -6.09 3.72 -10.48
C ARG A 10 -4.66 3.40 -10.85
N ALA A 11 -4.17 2.30 -10.30
CA ALA A 11 -2.81 1.86 -10.49
C ALA A 11 -2.43 1.79 -11.97
N ALA A 12 -1.31 2.39 -12.29
CA ALA A 12 -0.57 2.13 -13.51
C ALA A 12 0.59 1.19 -13.18
N GLY A 13 0.93 0.32 -14.11
CA GLY A 13 2.15 -0.46 -14.02
C GLY A 13 3.37 0.43 -14.11
N GLY A 14 4.49 -0.07 -13.69
CA GLY A 14 5.76 0.61 -13.80
C GLY A 14 6.47 0.74 -12.48
N ASP A 15 7.80 0.90 -12.58
CA ASP A 15 8.70 0.99 -11.45
C ASP A 15 8.96 2.46 -11.14
N SER A 16 8.48 2.94 -10.00
CA SER A 16 8.70 4.30 -9.51
C SER A 16 9.61 4.33 -8.28
N SER A 17 10.31 3.24 -8.00
CA SER A 17 11.10 3.09 -6.77
C SER A 17 12.25 4.08 -6.65
N SER A 18 12.75 4.62 -7.77
CA SER A 18 13.83 5.62 -7.74
C SER A 18 13.47 6.88 -6.94
N ALA A 19 12.19 7.14 -6.71
CA ALA A 19 11.72 8.28 -5.93
C ALA A 19 11.70 8.01 -4.41
N PHE A 20 12.02 6.79 -3.98
CA PHE A 20 11.92 6.36 -2.58
C PHE A 20 13.22 5.72 -2.13
N THR A 21 13.43 5.66 -0.82
CA THR A 21 14.65 5.10 -0.25
C THR A 21 14.59 3.58 -0.20
N TYR A 22 15.57 2.91 -0.79
CA TYR A 22 15.69 1.45 -0.76
C TYR A 22 15.69 0.92 0.67
N GLY A 23 15.04 -0.20 0.85
CA GLY A 23 15.00 -0.92 2.13
C GLY A 23 13.69 -0.74 2.88
N TYR A 24 12.90 0.28 2.51
CA TYR A 24 11.65 0.63 3.19
C TYR A 24 10.43 0.12 2.43
N CYS A 25 9.30 0.06 3.12
CA CYS A 25 8.05 -0.45 2.55
C CYS A 25 7.58 0.39 1.35
N THR A 26 7.77 1.69 1.40
CA THR A 26 7.38 2.59 0.31
C THR A 26 8.18 2.31 -0.97
N TRP A 27 9.48 2.00 -0.83
CA TRP A 27 10.30 1.63 -1.98
C TRP A 27 9.78 0.39 -2.68
N TRP A 28 9.39 -0.63 -1.92
CA TRP A 28 8.92 -1.88 -2.49
C TRP A 28 7.60 -1.68 -3.25
N VAL A 29 6.63 -1.00 -2.64
CA VAL A 29 5.35 -0.74 -3.32
C VAL A 29 5.56 0.11 -4.57
N ALA A 30 6.44 1.11 -4.50
CA ALA A 30 6.78 1.94 -5.64
C ALA A 30 7.49 1.15 -6.75
N ARG A 31 8.16 0.07 -6.41
CA ARG A 31 8.73 -0.85 -7.40
C ARG A 31 7.66 -1.68 -8.11
N LYS A 32 6.57 -1.96 -7.42
CA LYS A 32 5.48 -2.79 -7.95
C LYS A 32 4.52 -2.00 -8.85
N ARG A 33 4.38 -0.71 -8.63
CA ARG A 33 3.47 0.13 -9.41
C ARG A 33 3.93 1.59 -9.39
N SER A 34 3.39 2.39 -10.31
CA SER A 34 3.71 3.81 -10.38
C SER A 34 3.07 4.57 -9.22
N ILE A 35 3.90 5.30 -8.47
CA ILE A 35 3.49 6.12 -7.33
C ILE A 35 3.86 7.57 -7.61
N PRO A 36 2.89 8.43 -7.95
CA PRO A 36 3.17 9.82 -8.28
C PRO A 36 3.32 10.75 -7.06
N TRP A 37 2.83 10.31 -5.89
CA TRP A 37 2.95 11.09 -4.66
C TRP A 37 4.20 10.70 -3.87
N ARG A 38 4.47 11.47 -2.81
CA ARG A 38 5.59 11.25 -1.88
C ARG A 38 5.05 11.10 -0.46
N GLY A 39 5.95 11.02 0.51
CA GLY A 39 5.63 10.97 1.93
C GLY A 39 5.89 9.62 2.56
N ASN A 40 5.76 9.57 3.88
CA ASN A 40 5.89 8.34 4.66
C ASN A 40 4.65 7.46 4.46
N ALA A 41 4.76 6.20 4.86
CA ALA A 41 3.74 5.19 4.57
C ALA A 41 2.31 5.61 4.94
N ALA A 42 2.08 6.01 6.19
CA ALA A 42 0.73 6.40 6.60
C ALA A 42 0.21 7.66 5.88
N GLN A 43 1.11 8.54 5.46
CA GLN A 43 0.75 9.75 4.72
C GLN A 43 0.22 9.44 3.32
N TRP A 44 0.55 8.26 2.79
CA TRP A 44 0.07 7.84 1.48
C TRP A 44 -1.45 7.81 1.40
N TRP A 45 -2.13 7.53 2.52
CA TRP A 45 -3.60 7.51 2.55
C TRP A 45 -4.20 8.84 2.12
N TRP A 46 -3.66 9.94 2.63
CA TRP A 46 -4.12 11.29 2.29
C TRP A 46 -3.49 11.80 0.99
N ASN A 47 -2.22 11.49 0.75
CA ASN A 47 -1.50 11.99 -0.41
C ASN A 47 -2.03 11.39 -1.72
N ALA A 48 -2.34 10.11 -1.74
CA ALA A 48 -2.96 9.47 -2.91
C ALA A 48 -4.32 10.08 -3.23
N ARG A 49 -5.09 10.36 -2.22
CA ARG A 49 -6.39 11.02 -2.37
C ARG A 49 -6.25 12.39 -3.01
N ALA A 50 -5.25 13.16 -2.61
CA ALA A 50 -4.96 14.47 -3.20
C ALA A 50 -4.59 14.37 -4.68
N TYR A 51 -4.07 13.23 -5.11
CA TYR A 51 -3.76 12.94 -6.52
C TYR A 51 -4.95 12.32 -7.27
N GLY A 52 -6.11 12.18 -6.62
CA GLY A 52 -7.33 11.69 -7.25
C GLY A 52 -7.45 10.18 -7.33
N PHE A 53 -6.65 9.43 -6.57
CA PHE A 53 -6.75 7.97 -6.57
C PHE A 53 -7.95 7.49 -5.75
N ALA A 54 -8.61 6.45 -6.24
CA ALA A 54 -9.69 5.80 -5.52
C ALA A 54 -9.15 5.05 -4.31
N GLU A 55 -9.91 5.08 -3.22
CA GLU A 55 -9.59 4.38 -1.97
C GLU A 55 -10.82 3.70 -1.43
N GLY A 56 -10.63 2.66 -0.66
CA GLY A 56 -11.74 1.93 -0.04
C GLY A 56 -11.28 0.91 0.98
N GLN A 57 -12.21 0.09 1.44
CA GLN A 57 -11.97 -0.87 2.53
C GLN A 57 -11.85 -2.32 2.04
N ALA A 58 -12.07 -2.57 0.76
CA ALA A 58 -11.99 -3.90 0.19
C ALA A 58 -10.61 -4.12 -0.45
N PRO A 59 -9.91 -5.21 -0.10
CA PRO A 59 -8.66 -5.54 -0.78
C PRO A 59 -8.95 -5.90 -2.25
N GLN A 60 -8.04 -5.50 -3.13
CA GLN A 60 -8.06 -5.88 -4.54
C GLN A 60 -6.62 -6.15 -4.98
N PRO A 61 -6.39 -7.13 -5.87
CA PRO A 61 -5.04 -7.33 -6.42
C PRO A 61 -4.52 -6.04 -7.06
N GLY A 62 -3.28 -5.69 -6.75
CA GLY A 62 -2.66 -4.45 -7.22
C GLY A 62 -2.93 -3.23 -6.36
N ALA A 63 -3.83 -3.30 -5.40
CA ALA A 63 -4.07 -2.22 -4.45
C ALA A 63 -2.93 -2.11 -3.44
N ILE A 64 -2.83 -0.95 -2.81
CA ILE A 64 -1.88 -0.70 -1.72
C ILE A 64 -2.63 -0.78 -0.40
N MET A 65 -2.23 -1.72 0.46
CA MET A 65 -2.67 -1.75 1.85
C MET A 65 -1.94 -0.65 2.61
N VAL A 66 -2.67 0.22 3.29
CA VAL A 66 -2.08 1.27 4.11
C VAL A 66 -2.42 1.03 5.58
N MET A 67 -1.39 0.91 6.39
CA MET A 67 -1.53 0.81 7.84
C MET A 67 -1.19 2.13 8.50
N GLY A 68 -1.96 2.48 9.53
CA GLY A 68 -1.77 3.71 10.28
C GLY A 68 -0.55 3.68 11.20
N ILE A 69 -0.26 4.83 11.79
CA ILE A 69 0.81 4.98 12.77
C ILE A 69 0.48 4.15 14.02
N SER A 70 1.48 3.45 14.54
CA SER A 70 1.35 2.66 15.77
C SER A 70 2.65 2.70 16.55
N GLY A 71 2.67 2.14 17.76
CA GLY A 71 3.87 2.07 18.60
C GLY A 71 5.00 1.29 17.95
N SER A 72 4.66 0.26 17.18
CA SER A 72 5.65 -0.57 16.45
C SER A 72 5.93 -0.08 15.04
N SER A 73 5.14 0.87 14.53
CA SER A 73 5.27 1.45 13.19
C SER A 73 5.01 2.96 13.26
N PRO A 74 5.99 3.75 13.71
CA PRO A 74 5.76 5.18 13.97
C PRO A 74 5.43 6.00 12.71
N GLU A 75 5.73 5.48 11.53
CA GLU A 75 5.41 6.14 10.25
C GLU A 75 4.34 5.39 9.46
N GLY A 76 3.72 4.37 10.08
CA GLY A 76 2.80 3.48 9.41
C GLY A 76 3.52 2.46 8.54
N HIS A 77 2.74 1.80 7.65
CA HIS A 77 3.27 0.76 6.80
C HIS A 77 2.43 0.66 5.52
N VAL A 78 3.05 0.26 4.43
CA VAL A 78 2.35 -0.04 3.19
C VAL A 78 2.79 -1.40 2.66
N GLY A 79 1.86 -2.11 2.03
CA GLY A 79 2.09 -3.36 1.35
C GLY A 79 1.34 -3.41 0.02
N TYR A 80 1.82 -4.25 -0.87
CA TYR A 80 1.20 -4.44 -2.17
C TYR A 80 0.31 -5.69 -2.12
N VAL A 81 -0.97 -5.55 -2.48
CA VAL A 81 -1.89 -6.68 -2.47
C VAL A 81 -1.61 -7.55 -3.68
N GLU A 82 -1.11 -8.75 -3.43
CA GLU A 82 -0.78 -9.72 -4.48
C GLU A 82 -2.00 -10.57 -4.87
N ALA A 83 -2.83 -10.93 -3.88
CA ALA A 83 -3.98 -11.79 -4.11
C ALA A 83 -5.04 -11.56 -3.03
N VAL A 84 -6.29 -11.77 -3.40
CA VAL A 84 -7.42 -11.80 -2.47
C VAL A 84 -7.89 -13.25 -2.39
N ASN A 85 -7.97 -13.78 -1.18
CA ASN A 85 -8.33 -15.17 -0.93
C ASN A 85 -9.83 -15.29 -0.71
N GLY A 86 -10.41 -16.44 -1.04
CA GLY A 86 -11.85 -16.63 -1.00
C GLY A 86 -12.46 -16.67 0.41
N ASN A 87 -11.63 -16.68 1.46
CA ASN A 87 -12.07 -16.73 2.86
C ASN A 87 -12.01 -15.36 3.56
N GLY A 88 -11.93 -14.27 2.80
CA GLY A 88 -11.86 -12.91 3.35
C GLY A 88 -10.45 -12.44 3.71
N SER A 89 -9.44 -13.29 3.62
CA SER A 89 -8.05 -12.90 3.79
C SER A 89 -7.46 -12.43 2.47
N PHE A 90 -6.30 -11.79 2.54
CA PHE A 90 -5.56 -11.39 1.36
C PHE A 90 -4.06 -11.51 1.63
N THR A 91 -3.30 -11.64 0.56
CA THR A 91 -1.83 -11.75 0.62
C THR A 91 -1.21 -10.47 0.16
N VAL A 92 -0.29 -9.93 0.96
CA VAL A 92 0.51 -8.77 0.58
C VAL A 92 1.96 -9.16 0.43
N SER A 93 2.66 -8.49 -0.47
CA SER A 93 4.12 -8.42 -0.45
C SER A 93 4.54 -7.08 0.13
N GLU A 94 5.60 -7.08 0.92
CA GLU A 94 6.00 -5.90 1.68
C GLU A 94 7.49 -5.95 1.97
N MET A 95 8.04 -4.80 2.32
CA MET A 95 9.43 -4.68 2.74
C MET A 95 9.49 -3.93 4.06
N ASN A 96 10.51 -4.22 4.85
CA ASN A 96 10.71 -3.59 6.16
C ASN A 96 9.55 -3.87 7.14
N TRP A 97 9.04 -5.09 7.11
CA TRP A 97 8.06 -5.58 8.07
C TRP A 97 8.73 -6.58 9.00
N TRP A 98 8.82 -6.25 10.28
CA TRP A 98 9.56 -7.02 11.27
C TRP A 98 8.68 -8.07 11.97
N GLY A 99 7.40 -8.08 11.69
CA GLY A 99 6.42 -8.96 12.34
C GLY A 99 6.38 -10.40 11.81
N VAL A 100 7.26 -10.77 10.89
CA VAL A 100 7.32 -12.12 10.33
C VAL A 100 8.75 -12.62 10.33
N PRO A 101 8.97 -13.94 10.44
CA PRO A 101 10.32 -14.52 10.29
C PRO A 101 10.91 -14.17 8.92
N GLY A 102 12.16 -13.72 8.91
CA GLY A 102 12.85 -13.34 7.67
C GLY A 102 12.50 -11.97 7.14
N GLY A 103 11.60 -11.25 7.80
CA GLY A 103 11.26 -9.86 7.43
C GLY A 103 12.26 -8.86 7.99
N GLY A 104 12.09 -7.61 7.62
CA GLY A 104 12.91 -6.50 8.09
C GLY A 104 13.43 -5.63 6.98
N TRP A 105 14.28 -4.70 7.34
CA TRP A 105 14.82 -3.71 6.41
C TRP A 105 15.48 -4.39 5.20
N GLY A 106 15.09 -3.95 4.00
CA GLY A 106 15.62 -4.47 2.74
C GLY A 106 15.15 -5.88 2.39
N ARG A 107 14.27 -6.46 3.19
CA ARG A 107 13.76 -7.82 2.98
C ARG A 107 12.30 -7.79 2.56
N VAL A 108 12.01 -8.50 1.48
CA VAL A 108 10.63 -8.69 1.00
C VAL A 108 10.07 -9.94 1.66
N ASP A 109 8.86 -9.83 2.17
CA ASP A 109 8.10 -11.00 2.62
C ASP A 109 6.70 -11.00 2.01
N TYR A 110 6.08 -12.16 2.02
CA TYR A 110 4.69 -12.36 1.62
C TYR A 110 3.92 -12.78 2.87
N ARG A 111 2.87 -12.05 3.18
CA ARG A 111 2.11 -12.26 4.41
C ARG A 111 0.63 -12.37 4.10
N THR A 112 -0.04 -13.35 4.72
CA THR A 112 -1.49 -13.44 4.69
C THR A 112 -2.08 -12.58 5.80
N VAL A 113 -2.92 -11.63 5.41
CA VAL A 113 -3.59 -10.73 6.33
C VAL A 113 -5.01 -11.21 6.54
N THR A 114 -5.38 -11.44 7.80
CA THR A 114 -6.68 -12.01 8.18
C THR A 114 -7.55 -11.04 8.96
N SER A 115 -7.05 -9.84 9.25
CA SER A 115 -7.75 -8.84 10.04
C SER A 115 -7.47 -7.45 9.49
N MET A 116 -8.47 -6.58 9.52
CA MET A 116 -8.32 -5.17 9.13
C MET A 116 -7.77 -4.29 10.25
N ARG A 117 -7.45 -4.88 11.40
CA ARG A 117 -6.94 -4.12 12.54
C ARG A 117 -5.68 -3.34 12.16
N GLY A 118 -5.68 -2.03 12.44
CA GLY A 118 -4.56 -1.14 12.12
C GLY A 118 -4.48 -0.71 10.66
N ILE A 119 -5.34 -1.21 9.80
CA ILE A 119 -5.38 -0.86 8.38
C ILE A 119 -6.33 0.30 8.16
N LEU A 120 -5.82 1.38 7.55
CA LEU A 120 -6.66 2.53 7.16
C LEU A 120 -7.55 2.17 5.97
N GLY A 121 -7.06 1.38 5.07
CA GLY A 121 -7.75 0.94 3.88
C GLY A 121 -6.79 0.62 2.75
N PHE A 122 -7.32 0.68 1.52
CA PHE A 122 -6.59 0.33 0.30
C PHE A 122 -6.64 1.50 -0.68
N ILE A 123 -5.52 1.74 -1.35
CA ILE A 123 -5.42 2.69 -2.47
C ILE A 123 -5.48 1.86 -3.76
N TYR A 124 -6.41 2.14 -4.61
CA TYR A 124 -6.57 1.42 -5.85
C TYR A 124 -5.80 2.12 -6.98
#